data_dbc5f156b40f32aa4c251fc02b43c816
#
_entry.id   dbc5f156b40f32aa4c251fc02b43c816
#
_cell.length_a   1.000
_cell.length_b   1.000
_cell.length_c   1.000
_cell.angle_alpha   90.00
_cell.angle_beta   90.00
_cell.angle_gamma   90.00
#
_symmetry.space_group_name_H-M   'P 1'
#
loop_
_entity.id
_entity.type
_entity.pdbx_description
1 polymer ?
#
loop_
_entity_poly.entity_id
_entity_poly.type
_entity_poly.pdbx_seq_one_letter_code
_entity_poly.pdbx_strand_id
1 'polypeptide(L)'
;TRLRSQEEGPKDQILAGPHWPDQGRRRARPLFANLLQEIGSIPGISRVRFTSPHPKDFKREVIDVMAKTPAVCEHLHLPLQSGSDRILASMHRGYNVSKYLERIHEARRIIPDLAVTTDIIVGFPGETEKDFEETLAVAAEAEYDSAYTFVFSPRPGTEASEMIADFCNPDIVSERYE
;
A
#
# COMPACT_ATOMS: atom_id res chain seq x y z
N THR A 1 -2.65 -40.87 -36.33
CA THR A 1 -3.12 -40.05 -35.19
C THR A 1 -2.38 -38.73 -35.24
N ARG A 2 -3.03 -37.71 -35.78
CA ARG A 2 -2.47 -36.36 -35.87
C ARG A 2 -2.84 -35.60 -34.60
N LEU A 3 -1.81 -35.15 -33.88
CA LEU A 3 -1.94 -34.20 -32.77
C LEU A 3 -2.32 -32.82 -33.35
N ARG A 4 -3.48 -32.28 -32.90
CA ARG A 4 -3.87 -30.90 -33.19
C ARG A 4 -2.97 -29.97 -32.39
N SER A 5 -2.22 -29.11 -33.08
CA SER A 5 -1.61 -27.94 -32.53
C SER A 5 -2.70 -27.01 -32.00
N GLN A 6 -2.64 -26.69 -30.71
CA GLN A 6 -3.45 -25.63 -30.11
C GLN A 6 -2.91 -24.30 -30.61
N GLU A 7 -3.72 -23.58 -31.36
CA GLU A 7 -3.48 -22.18 -31.69
C GLU A 7 -3.63 -21.38 -30.40
N GLU A 8 -2.52 -20.81 -29.90
CA GLU A 8 -2.55 -19.77 -28.88
C GLU A 8 -3.18 -18.52 -29.50
N GLY A 9 -4.38 -18.18 -29.04
CA GLY A 9 -5.06 -16.94 -29.42
C GLY A 9 -4.32 -15.72 -28.85
N PRO A 10 -4.51 -14.53 -29.44
CA PRO A 10 -3.69 -13.34 -29.18
C PRO A 10 -4.02 -12.73 -27.82
N LYS A 11 -3.36 -13.20 -26.76
CA LYS A 11 -3.43 -12.58 -25.41
C LYS A 11 -2.55 -11.33 -25.30
N ASP A 12 -1.66 -11.09 -26.24
CA ASP A 12 -0.69 -10.00 -26.16
C ASP A 12 -1.09 -8.72 -26.88
N GLN A 13 -2.24 -8.67 -27.55
CA GLN A 13 -2.63 -7.49 -28.33
C GLN A 13 -3.50 -6.49 -27.57
N ILE A 14 -3.99 -6.80 -26.39
CA ILE A 14 -4.91 -5.90 -25.64
C ILE A 14 -4.16 -4.80 -24.87
N LEU A 15 -2.86 -4.94 -24.65
CA LEU A 15 -2.05 -3.99 -23.86
C LEU A 15 -1.12 -3.09 -24.67
N ALA A 16 -1.06 -3.28 -25.99
CA ALA A 16 -0.27 -2.43 -26.88
C ALA A 16 -1.15 -1.35 -27.53
N GLY A 17 -1.58 -0.36 -26.78
CA GLY A 17 -2.17 0.85 -27.35
C GLY A 17 -1.11 1.68 -28.10
N PRO A 18 -1.49 2.44 -29.14
CA PRO A 18 -0.57 3.17 -30.02
C PRO A 18 0.28 4.25 -29.32
N HIS A 19 0.10 4.47 -28.03
CA HIS A 19 0.84 5.44 -27.21
C HIS A 19 1.73 4.81 -26.14
N TRP A 20 1.87 3.48 -26.14
CA TRP A 20 2.74 2.79 -25.17
C TRP A 20 4.17 2.74 -25.75
N PRO A 21 5.16 3.46 -25.16
CA PRO A 21 6.52 3.40 -25.66
C PRO A 21 7.08 1.97 -25.46
N ASP A 22 7.56 1.37 -26.54
CA ASP A 22 8.27 0.10 -26.55
C ASP A 22 9.55 0.26 -25.72
N GLN A 23 9.48 -0.15 -24.44
CA GLN A 23 10.61 -0.12 -23.52
C GLN A 23 11.20 -1.52 -23.42
N GLY A 24 12.10 -1.84 -24.37
CA GLY A 24 12.92 -3.04 -24.30
C GLY A 24 13.52 -3.26 -22.92
N ARG A 25 13.20 -4.40 -22.30
CA ARG A 25 13.82 -5.11 -21.16
C ARG A 25 14.48 -4.31 -20.01
N ARG A 26 14.24 -3.02 -19.87
CA ARG A 26 14.47 -2.29 -18.63
C ARG A 26 13.25 -2.51 -17.75
N ARG A 27 13.44 -2.82 -16.45
CA ARG A 27 12.34 -2.89 -15.47
C ARG A 27 11.39 -1.74 -15.75
N ALA A 28 10.18 -2.07 -16.21
CA ALA A 28 9.18 -1.06 -16.51
C ALA A 28 9.04 -0.16 -15.29
N ARG A 29 9.21 1.17 -15.48
CA ARG A 29 8.89 2.13 -14.43
C ARG A 29 7.44 1.90 -14.05
N PRO A 30 7.07 1.97 -12.77
CA PRO A 30 5.67 1.92 -12.39
C PRO A 30 4.92 3.00 -13.15
N LEU A 31 4.03 2.59 -14.04
CA LEU A 31 3.23 3.50 -14.87
C LEU A 31 2.03 4.07 -14.12
N PHE A 32 1.92 3.81 -12.81
CA PHE A 32 0.76 4.19 -12.02
C PHE A 32 0.52 5.70 -12.00
N ALA A 33 1.56 6.50 -11.87
CA ALA A 33 1.46 7.96 -11.93
C ALA A 33 0.90 8.43 -13.29
N ASN A 34 1.41 7.86 -14.40
CA ASN A 34 0.90 8.15 -15.74
C ASN A 34 -0.56 7.75 -15.90
N LEU A 35 -0.94 6.56 -15.40
CA LEU A 35 -2.32 6.09 -15.43
C LEU A 35 -3.27 7.05 -14.69
N LEU A 36 -2.90 7.51 -13.50
CA LEU A 36 -3.68 8.50 -12.75
C LEU A 36 -3.85 9.81 -13.52
N GLN A 37 -2.78 10.30 -14.15
CA GLN A 37 -2.81 11.51 -14.94
C GLN A 37 -3.73 11.36 -16.15
N GLU A 38 -3.58 10.28 -16.91
CA GLU A 38 -4.40 10.00 -18.11
C GLU A 38 -5.89 9.88 -17.75
N ILE A 39 -6.22 9.08 -16.70
CA ILE A 39 -7.62 8.94 -16.26
C ILE A 39 -8.17 10.29 -15.78
N GLY A 40 -7.40 11.04 -14.99
CA GLY A 40 -7.82 12.34 -14.48
C GLY A 40 -7.99 13.41 -15.54
N SER A 41 -7.44 13.19 -16.75
CA SER A 41 -7.55 14.10 -17.90
C SER A 41 -8.74 13.77 -18.82
N ILE A 42 -9.46 12.67 -18.59
CA ILE A 42 -10.62 12.28 -19.40
C ILE A 42 -11.78 13.24 -19.14
N PRO A 43 -12.36 13.87 -20.18
CA PRO A 43 -13.52 14.74 -20.03
C PRO A 43 -14.69 14.02 -19.35
N GLY A 44 -15.27 14.66 -18.33
CA GLY A 44 -16.40 14.10 -17.57
C GLY A 44 -16.00 13.27 -16.34
N ILE A 45 -14.73 12.95 -16.15
CA ILE A 45 -14.22 12.38 -14.90
C ILE A 45 -14.07 13.50 -13.87
N SER A 46 -14.90 13.48 -12.84
CA SER A 46 -14.88 14.48 -11.77
C SER A 46 -13.97 14.11 -10.62
N ARG A 47 -13.81 12.81 -10.33
CA ARG A 47 -13.01 12.30 -9.20
C ARG A 47 -12.35 10.98 -9.51
N VAL A 48 -11.08 10.87 -9.16
CA VAL A 48 -10.29 9.65 -9.20
C VAL A 48 -9.77 9.39 -7.79
N ARG A 49 -10.08 8.23 -7.26
CA ARG A 49 -9.51 7.72 -6.00
C ARG A 49 -8.80 6.41 -6.24
N PHE A 50 -7.70 6.22 -5.54
CA PHE A 50 -7.02 4.93 -5.47
C PHE A 50 -6.80 4.56 -4.01
N THR A 51 -6.67 3.28 -3.73
CA THR A 51 -6.51 2.77 -2.38
C THR A 51 -5.31 1.83 -2.28
N SER A 52 -4.73 1.78 -1.08
CA SER A 52 -3.74 0.80 -0.68
C SER A 52 -2.53 0.64 -1.61
N PRO A 53 -1.90 1.73 -2.11
CA PRO A 53 -0.61 1.58 -2.74
C PRO A 53 0.36 1.01 -1.70
N HIS A 54 1.24 0.12 -2.13
CA HIS A 54 2.25 -0.41 -1.23
C HIS A 54 3.26 0.70 -0.89
N PRO A 55 3.59 0.99 0.39
CA PRO A 55 4.48 2.10 0.77
C PRO A 55 5.85 2.08 0.07
N LYS A 56 6.38 0.89 -0.21
CA LYS A 56 7.62 0.69 -0.98
C LYS A 56 7.52 1.24 -2.41
N ASP A 57 6.34 1.16 -3.02
CA ASP A 57 6.11 1.53 -4.43
C ASP A 57 5.47 2.91 -4.58
N PHE A 58 5.01 3.51 -3.48
CA PHE A 58 4.49 4.88 -3.46
C PHE A 58 5.64 5.88 -3.56
N LYS A 59 5.80 6.47 -4.76
CA LYS A 59 6.94 7.33 -5.10
C LYS A 59 6.50 8.78 -5.31
N ARG A 60 7.50 9.66 -5.34
CA ARG A 60 7.34 11.09 -5.56
C ARG A 60 6.49 11.41 -6.80
N GLU A 61 6.65 10.66 -7.89
CA GLU A 61 5.90 10.89 -9.12
C GLU A 61 4.38 10.76 -8.94
N VAL A 62 3.94 9.87 -8.03
CA VAL A 62 2.49 9.74 -7.71
C VAL A 62 2.00 10.96 -6.96
N ILE A 63 2.77 11.46 -5.98
CA ILE A 63 2.44 12.68 -5.21
C ILE A 63 2.34 13.88 -6.15
N ASP A 64 3.31 14.02 -7.07
CA ASP A 64 3.32 15.12 -8.04
C ASP A 64 2.09 15.10 -8.97
N VAL A 65 1.64 13.90 -9.38
CA VAL A 65 0.42 13.76 -10.19
C VAL A 65 -0.83 14.06 -9.37
N MET A 66 -0.91 13.60 -8.11
CA MET A 66 -2.01 13.95 -7.20
C MET A 66 -2.15 15.48 -7.06
N ALA A 67 -1.03 16.17 -6.85
CA ALA A 67 -1.02 17.63 -6.69
C ALA A 67 -1.40 18.40 -7.98
N LYS A 68 -1.10 17.85 -9.16
CA LYS A 68 -1.24 18.55 -10.45
C LYS A 68 -2.51 18.19 -11.23
N THR A 69 -3.20 17.11 -10.86
CA THR A 69 -4.36 16.60 -11.59
C THR A 69 -5.62 16.83 -10.76
N PRO A 70 -6.44 17.87 -11.07
CA PRO A 70 -7.57 18.29 -10.23
C PRO A 70 -8.63 17.20 -9.98
N ALA A 71 -8.76 16.23 -10.88
CA ALA A 71 -9.68 15.12 -10.72
C ALA A 71 -9.15 14.07 -9.73
N VAL A 72 -7.84 14.00 -9.46
CA VAL A 72 -7.28 13.07 -8.46
C VAL A 72 -7.49 13.66 -7.08
N CYS A 73 -8.23 12.94 -6.24
CA CYS A 73 -8.56 13.42 -4.90
C CYS A 73 -7.33 13.58 -4.01
N GLU A 74 -7.30 14.62 -3.20
CA GLU A 74 -6.28 14.87 -2.17
C GLU A 74 -6.50 13.94 -0.97
N HIS A 75 -6.51 12.64 -1.23
CA HIS A 75 -6.71 11.59 -0.24
C HIS A 75 -5.74 10.44 -0.52
N LEU A 76 -4.93 10.11 0.46
CA LEU A 76 -3.95 9.03 0.41
C LEU A 76 -4.31 7.97 1.47
N HIS A 77 -4.73 6.78 1.01
CA HIS A 77 -4.85 5.62 1.87
C HIS A 77 -3.57 4.79 1.77
N LEU A 78 -2.67 4.93 2.76
CA LEU A 78 -1.34 4.29 2.78
C LEU A 78 -1.23 3.36 3.99
N PRO A 79 -1.42 2.03 3.80
CA PRO A 79 -1.39 1.07 4.91
C PRO A 79 -0.03 1.02 5.62
N LEU A 80 0.00 1.32 6.93
CA LEU A 80 1.17 1.20 7.79
C LEU A 80 1.43 -0.26 8.19
N GLN A 81 0.39 -0.96 8.57
CA GLN A 81 0.31 -2.31 9.13
C GLN A 81 0.85 -2.40 10.57
N SER A 82 2.06 -1.92 10.86
CA SER A 82 2.68 -1.84 12.17
C SER A 82 3.68 -0.69 12.22
N GLY A 83 3.82 -0.06 13.36
CA GLY A 83 4.85 0.95 13.63
C GLY A 83 6.18 0.38 14.10
N SER A 84 6.30 -0.94 14.22
CA SER A 84 7.56 -1.60 14.58
C SER A 84 8.27 -2.15 13.34
N ASP A 85 9.52 -1.73 13.12
CA ASP A 85 10.36 -2.24 12.03
C ASP A 85 10.58 -3.75 12.13
N ARG A 86 10.61 -4.29 13.34
CA ARG A 86 10.73 -5.73 13.59
C ARG A 86 9.50 -6.48 13.10
N ILE A 87 8.31 -5.98 13.42
CA ILE A 87 7.04 -6.58 12.98
C ILE A 87 6.85 -6.40 11.46
N LEU A 88 7.18 -5.23 10.91
CA LEU A 88 7.17 -5.01 9.45
C LEU A 88 8.08 -5.99 8.71
N ALA A 89 9.26 -6.29 9.26
CA ALA A 89 10.16 -7.30 8.70
C ALA A 89 9.54 -8.69 8.75
N SER A 90 8.92 -9.09 9.87
CA SER A 90 8.21 -10.37 10.01
C SER A 90 6.99 -10.48 9.09
N MET A 91 6.36 -9.37 8.77
CA MET A 91 5.29 -9.28 7.76
C MET A 91 5.82 -9.23 6.31
N HIS A 92 7.13 -9.27 6.09
CA HIS A 92 7.78 -9.15 4.76
C HIS A 92 7.41 -7.87 4.00
N ARG A 93 7.20 -6.74 4.70
CA ARG A 93 6.71 -5.51 4.06
C ARG A 93 7.74 -4.78 3.19
N GLY A 94 9.04 -4.99 3.41
CA GLY A 94 10.12 -4.42 2.57
C GLY A 94 10.24 -2.90 2.61
N TYR A 95 9.70 -2.25 3.63
CA TYR A 95 9.91 -0.85 4.03
C TYR A 95 10.09 -0.78 5.54
N ASN A 96 10.54 0.35 6.04
CA ASN A 96 10.64 0.67 7.46
C ASN A 96 9.84 1.91 7.81
N VAL A 97 9.63 2.15 9.09
CA VAL A 97 8.86 3.27 9.64
C VAL A 97 9.41 4.62 9.16
N SER A 98 10.73 4.80 9.21
CA SER A 98 11.34 6.08 8.78
C SER A 98 11.00 6.44 7.33
N LYS A 99 11.12 5.48 6.39
CA LYS A 99 10.76 5.69 4.99
C LYS A 99 9.27 5.91 4.78
N TYR A 100 8.45 5.24 5.59
CA TYR A 100 7.01 5.42 5.56
C TYR A 100 6.61 6.84 5.96
N LEU A 101 7.09 7.32 7.10
CA LEU A 101 6.84 8.69 7.59
C LEU A 101 7.39 9.75 6.63
N GLU A 102 8.61 9.53 6.08
CA GLU A 102 9.18 10.40 5.06
C GLU A 102 8.22 10.60 3.88
N ARG A 103 7.53 9.54 3.43
CA ARG A 103 6.55 9.63 2.34
C ARG A 103 5.31 10.43 2.71
N ILE A 104 4.80 10.27 3.93
CA ILE A 104 3.65 11.06 4.41
C ILE A 104 4.03 12.53 4.52
N HIS A 105 5.16 12.84 5.15
CA HIS A 105 5.62 14.22 5.30
C HIS A 105 5.90 14.87 3.94
N GLU A 106 6.50 14.14 3.00
CA GLU A 106 6.71 14.62 1.64
C GLU A 106 5.37 14.92 0.94
N ALA A 107 4.38 14.01 1.07
CA ALA A 107 3.08 14.18 0.46
C ALA A 107 2.34 15.41 1.01
N ARG A 108 2.29 15.59 2.33
CA ARG A 108 1.66 16.75 2.97
C ARG A 108 2.34 18.08 2.63
N ARG A 109 3.67 18.07 2.50
CA ARG A 109 4.40 19.28 2.09
C ARG A 109 4.02 19.75 0.69
N ILE A 110 3.60 18.84 -0.19
CA ILE A 110 3.26 19.13 -1.58
C ILE A 110 1.76 19.35 -1.74
N ILE A 111 0.95 18.66 -0.93
CA ILE A 111 -0.51 18.72 -0.92
C ILE A 111 -0.92 19.09 0.51
N PRO A 112 -1.06 20.40 0.84
CA PRO A 112 -1.30 20.85 2.23
C PRO A 112 -2.59 20.29 2.85
N ASP A 113 -3.65 20.11 2.05
CA ASP A 113 -4.96 19.63 2.51
C ASP A 113 -5.12 18.11 2.32
N LEU A 114 -4.00 17.37 2.20
CA LEU A 114 -4.00 15.92 2.00
C LEU A 114 -4.60 15.20 3.21
N ALA A 115 -5.72 14.52 3.00
CA ALA A 115 -6.24 13.55 3.97
C ALA A 115 -5.45 12.25 3.87
N VAL A 116 -4.96 11.74 5.01
CA VAL A 116 -4.18 10.50 5.09
C VAL A 116 -4.91 9.48 5.94
N THR A 117 -5.16 8.30 5.39
CA THR A 117 -5.75 7.17 6.10
C THR A 117 -4.86 5.95 6.02
N THR A 118 -5.02 5.02 6.97
CA THR A 118 -4.13 3.85 7.08
C THR A 118 -4.86 2.60 7.53
N ASP A 119 -4.17 1.46 7.43
CA ASP A 119 -4.52 0.19 8.05
C ASP A 119 -3.46 -0.17 9.09
N ILE A 120 -3.91 -0.66 10.26
CA ILE A 120 -3.07 -1.15 11.36
C ILE A 120 -3.53 -2.56 11.72
N ILE A 121 -2.59 -3.48 11.93
CA ILE A 121 -2.86 -4.83 12.40
C ILE A 121 -2.28 -4.95 13.81
N VAL A 122 -3.12 -5.30 14.78
CA VAL A 122 -2.71 -5.59 16.17
C VAL A 122 -2.70 -7.09 16.42
N GLY A 123 -1.83 -7.54 17.31
CA GLY A 123 -1.73 -8.95 17.68
C GLY A 123 -1.06 -9.82 16.62
N PHE A 124 -0.21 -9.26 15.76
CA PHE A 124 0.61 -10.09 14.87
C PHE A 124 1.51 -11.04 15.69
N PRO A 125 1.75 -12.30 15.25
CA PRO A 125 2.58 -13.25 15.97
C PRO A 125 3.92 -12.65 16.41
N GLY A 126 4.21 -12.75 17.70
CA GLY A 126 5.41 -12.20 18.31
C GLY A 126 5.39 -10.70 18.60
N GLU A 127 4.29 -9.98 18.38
CA GLU A 127 4.16 -8.57 18.72
C GLU A 127 4.25 -8.38 20.25
N THR A 128 5.23 -7.62 20.69
CA THR A 128 5.43 -7.25 22.10
C THR A 128 4.72 -5.94 22.44
N GLU A 129 4.62 -5.59 23.73
CA GLU A 129 4.10 -4.30 24.17
C GLU A 129 4.89 -3.13 23.55
N LYS A 130 6.22 -3.25 23.53
CA LYS A 130 7.08 -2.25 22.90
C LYS A 130 6.74 -2.04 21.42
N ASP A 131 6.47 -3.10 20.66
CA ASP A 131 6.10 -2.98 19.23
C ASP A 131 4.76 -2.26 19.05
N PHE A 132 3.82 -2.50 19.97
CA PHE A 132 2.54 -1.80 19.99
C PHE A 132 2.70 -0.31 20.35
N GLU A 133 3.51 0.00 21.38
CA GLU A 133 3.85 1.39 21.71
C GLU A 133 4.52 2.13 20.55
N GLU A 134 5.44 1.46 19.82
CA GLU A 134 6.03 2.00 18.58
C GLU A 134 4.95 2.29 17.53
N THR A 135 3.92 1.44 17.42
CA THR A 135 2.80 1.66 16.49
C THR A 135 1.97 2.88 16.89
N LEU A 136 1.69 3.06 18.19
CA LEU A 136 1.00 4.24 18.69
C LEU A 136 1.81 5.52 18.46
N ALA A 137 3.13 5.48 18.66
CA ALA A 137 4.02 6.61 18.41
C ALA A 137 4.00 7.03 16.93
N VAL A 138 4.04 6.06 16.00
CA VAL A 138 3.93 6.33 14.56
C VAL A 138 2.57 6.90 14.21
N ALA A 139 1.48 6.40 14.80
CA ALA A 139 0.14 6.91 14.56
C ALA A 139 0.01 8.37 15.02
N ALA A 140 0.59 8.71 16.18
CA ALA A 140 0.62 10.07 16.70
C ALA A 140 1.45 11.02 15.80
N GLU A 141 2.62 10.58 15.29
CA GLU A 141 3.46 11.38 14.41
C GLU A 141 2.85 11.56 13.02
N ALA A 142 2.21 10.50 12.50
CA ALA A 142 1.60 10.53 11.17
C ALA A 142 0.31 11.36 11.12
N GLU A 143 -0.35 11.64 12.26
CA GLU A 143 -1.58 12.44 12.34
C GLU A 143 -2.64 12.01 11.32
N TYR A 144 -3.02 10.73 11.33
CA TYR A 144 -4.01 10.21 10.38
C TYR A 144 -5.38 10.82 10.57
N ASP A 145 -6.08 11.09 9.46
CA ASP A 145 -7.50 11.49 9.48
C ASP A 145 -8.41 10.32 9.88
N SER A 146 -7.99 9.09 9.58
CA SER A 146 -8.67 7.87 10.00
C SER A 146 -7.74 6.66 9.89
N ALA A 147 -7.93 5.68 10.76
CA ALA A 147 -7.26 4.39 10.70
C ALA A 147 -8.28 3.25 10.80
N TYR A 148 -8.05 2.20 9.99
CA TYR A 148 -8.77 0.94 10.14
C TYR A 148 -7.86 -0.01 10.91
N THR A 149 -8.29 -0.40 12.12
CA THR A 149 -7.56 -1.35 12.95
C THR A 149 -8.13 -2.74 12.76
N PHE A 150 -7.26 -3.73 12.57
CA PHE A 150 -7.61 -5.12 12.39
C PHE A 150 -6.88 -5.97 13.42
N VAL A 151 -7.57 -6.93 14.00
CA VAL A 151 -6.93 -8.01 14.74
C VAL A 151 -6.30 -8.99 13.75
N PHE A 152 -5.06 -9.42 14.03
CA PHE A 152 -4.42 -10.45 13.21
C PHE A 152 -5.30 -11.70 13.11
N SER A 153 -5.51 -12.16 11.89
CA SER A 153 -6.26 -13.38 11.59
C SER A 153 -5.39 -14.34 10.78
N PRO A 154 -5.05 -15.53 11.34
CA PRO A 154 -4.21 -16.49 10.64
C PRO A 154 -4.90 -17.02 9.38
N ARG A 155 -4.19 -16.99 8.25
CA ARG A 155 -4.67 -17.52 6.97
C ARG A 155 -3.91 -18.80 6.64
N PRO A 156 -4.59 -19.93 6.46
CA PRO A 156 -3.93 -21.20 6.13
C PRO A 156 -2.97 -21.08 4.95
N GLY A 157 -1.78 -21.67 5.10
CA GLY A 157 -0.73 -21.64 4.07
C GLY A 157 0.15 -20.39 4.07
N THR A 158 0.00 -19.50 5.07
CA THR A 158 0.94 -18.39 5.29
C THR A 158 1.91 -18.73 6.42
N GLU A 159 3.16 -18.24 6.33
CA GLU A 159 4.17 -18.40 7.37
C GLU A 159 3.66 -17.90 8.74
N ALA A 160 3.00 -16.75 8.77
CA ALA A 160 2.42 -16.20 10.00
C ALA A 160 1.35 -17.11 10.63
N SER A 161 0.65 -17.95 9.86
CA SER A 161 -0.31 -18.91 10.42
C SER A 161 0.34 -20.10 11.09
N GLU A 162 1.62 -20.36 10.81
CA GLU A 162 2.41 -21.45 11.40
C GLU A 162 3.13 -21.02 12.68
N MET A 163 3.20 -19.71 12.97
CA MET A 163 3.82 -19.13 14.17
C MET A 163 2.95 -19.28 15.43
N ILE A 164 2.32 -20.44 15.63
CA ILE A 164 1.32 -20.66 16.70
C ILE A 164 1.88 -20.39 18.10
N ALA A 165 3.16 -20.70 18.33
CA ALA A 165 3.82 -20.47 19.62
C ALA A 165 3.99 -18.98 19.96
N ASP A 166 3.96 -18.12 18.95
CA ASP A 166 4.16 -16.68 19.06
C ASP A 166 2.84 -15.88 19.02
N PHE A 167 1.69 -16.56 18.98
CA PHE A 167 0.40 -15.86 18.97
C PHE A 167 0.22 -15.08 20.28
N CYS A 168 -0.18 -13.83 20.13
CA CYS A 168 -0.44 -12.94 21.26
C CYS A 168 -1.64 -13.45 22.09
N ASN A 169 -1.62 -13.16 23.40
CA ASN A 169 -2.74 -13.45 24.27
C ASN A 169 -3.98 -12.70 23.79
N PRO A 170 -5.14 -13.37 23.60
CA PRO A 170 -6.38 -12.75 23.11
C PRO A 170 -6.85 -11.54 23.94
N ASP A 171 -6.66 -11.57 25.27
CA ASP A 171 -7.05 -10.46 26.14
C ASP A 171 -6.22 -9.19 25.85
N ILE A 172 -4.90 -9.38 25.67
CA ILE A 172 -3.98 -8.28 25.28
C ILE A 172 -4.34 -7.75 23.88
N VAL A 173 -4.66 -8.64 22.95
CA VAL A 173 -5.05 -8.22 21.59
C VAL A 173 -6.35 -7.42 21.63
N SER A 174 -7.33 -7.82 22.46
CA SER A 174 -8.58 -7.08 22.65
C SER A 174 -8.33 -5.68 23.22
N GLU A 175 -7.45 -5.57 24.21
CA GLU A 175 -7.06 -4.29 24.82
C GLU A 175 -6.37 -3.35 23.81
N ARG A 176 -5.49 -3.91 22.96
CA ARG A 176 -4.82 -3.13 21.91
C ARG A 176 -5.73 -2.70 20.77
N TYR A 177 -6.83 -3.45 20.58
CA TYR A 177 -7.80 -3.13 19.53
C TYR A 177 -8.75 -1.99 19.93
N GLU A 178 -9.11 -1.85 21.22
CA GLU A 178 -9.97 -0.80 21.78
C GLU A 178 -9.26 0.57 21.85
#